data_f19d5f17e787493c005be2c32102d7b0
#
_entry.id   f19d5f17e787493c005be2c32102d7b0
#
_cell.length_a   1.000
_cell.length_b   1.000
_cell.length_c   1.000
_cell.angle_alpha   90.00
_cell.angle_beta   90.00
_cell.angle_gamma   90.00
#
_symmetry.space_group_name_H-M   'P 1'
#
loop_
_entity.id
_entity.type
_entity.pdbx_description
1 polymer ?
#
loop_
_entity_poly.entity_id
_entity_poly.type
_entity_poly.pdbx_seq_one_letter_code
_entity_poly.pdbx_strand_id
1 'polypeptide(L)'
;VATAERNGMRFIAIAFNAPTSDIRYLEARQLLDFGFANFKSIQLAKKNEIVATLPIEKGNLQEIEIITAEMVGLLAGKEEKGDYATEMIHPKRLNAPLRKGDRVGSMQIISGNKILKEVDLIVSKDVEKASFGLLFKRYLGLWIRFGR
;
A
#
# COMPACT_ATOMS: atom_id res chain seq x y z
N VAL A 1 -22.21 10.28 19.03
CA VAL A 1 -21.16 9.61 18.27
C VAL A 1 -20.29 8.82 19.22
N ALA A 2 -20.06 7.55 18.96
CA ALA A 2 -19.14 6.68 19.70
C ALA A 2 -18.15 6.03 18.73
N THR A 3 -16.94 5.75 19.19
CA THR A 3 -15.91 5.06 18.41
C THR A 3 -15.26 3.98 19.24
N ALA A 4 -14.93 2.87 18.62
CA ALA A 4 -14.15 1.80 19.25
C ALA A 4 -13.19 1.19 18.23
N GLU A 5 -12.07 0.67 18.74
CA GLU A 5 -11.05 0.00 17.94
C GLU A 5 -10.75 -1.39 18.53
N ARG A 6 -10.75 -2.41 17.66
CA ARG A 6 -10.37 -3.79 18.01
C ARG A 6 -9.62 -4.40 16.83
N ASN A 7 -8.48 -5.03 17.08
CA ASN A 7 -7.70 -5.76 16.06
C ASN A 7 -7.38 -4.91 14.79
N GLY A 8 -7.03 -3.64 14.99
CA GLY A 8 -6.71 -2.71 13.91
C GLY A 8 -7.91 -2.22 13.09
N MET A 9 -9.15 -2.57 13.47
CA MET A 9 -10.38 -2.03 12.91
C MET A 9 -10.95 -0.97 13.84
N ARG A 10 -11.31 0.18 13.27
CA ARG A 10 -12.02 1.24 13.97
C ARG A 10 -13.41 1.40 13.38
N PHE A 11 -14.43 1.32 14.22
CA PHE A 11 -15.80 1.66 13.87
C PHE A 11 -16.24 2.96 14.53
N ILE A 12 -17.13 3.67 13.87
CA ILE A 12 -17.79 4.88 14.36
C ILE A 12 -19.29 4.61 14.30
N ALA A 13 -19.95 4.67 15.46
CA ALA A 13 -21.40 4.56 15.58
C ALA A 13 -22.00 5.95 15.81
N ILE A 14 -23.07 6.25 15.09
CA ILE A 14 -23.81 7.50 15.21
C ILE A 14 -25.27 7.15 15.48
N ALA A 15 -25.74 7.50 16.68
CA ALA A 15 -27.14 7.37 17.07
C ALA A 15 -27.78 8.75 17.16
N PHE A 16 -28.88 8.93 16.43
CA PHE A 16 -29.68 10.17 16.44
C PHE A 16 -31.05 9.92 17.06
N ASN A 17 -31.57 10.96 17.67
CA ASN A 17 -32.94 10.99 18.23
C ASN A 17 -33.24 9.90 19.27
N ALA A 18 -32.22 9.48 20.04
CA ALA A 18 -32.44 8.58 21.18
C ALA A 18 -33.16 9.32 22.31
N PRO A 19 -34.22 8.73 22.93
CA PRO A 19 -35.04 9.41 23.96
C PRO A 19 -34.23 9.82 25.20
N THR A 20 -33.23 9.03 25.57
CA THR A 20 -32.37 9.29 26.73
C THR A 20 -30.90 9.05 26.40
N SER A 21 -30.00 9.57 27.25
CA SER A 21 -28.56 9.32 27.12
C SER A 21 -28.21 7.85 27.23
N ASP A 22 -28.86 7.12 28.16
CA ASP A 22 -28.57 5.70 28.41
C ASP A 22 -28.96 4.85 27.19
N ILE A 23 -30.11 5.14 26.59
CA ILE A 23 -30.55 4.48 25.34
C ILE A 23 -29.55 4.77 24.23
N ARG A 24 -29.09 6.01 24.09
CA ARG A 24 -28.10 6.39 23.09
C ARG A 24 -26.78 5.62 23.22
N TYR A 25 -26.30 5.45 24.45
CA TYR A 25 -25.09 4.66 24.71
C TYR A 25 -25.29 3.19 24.43
N LEU A 26 -26.45 2.63 24.80
CA LEU A 26 -26.78 1.24 24.53
C LEU A 26 -26.85 0.96 23.02
N GLU A 27 -27.54 1.79 22.27
CA GLU A 27 -27.65 1.66 20.81
C GLU A 27 -26.29 1.80 20.11
N ALA A 28 -25.49 2.80 20.50
CA ALA A 28 -24.15 2.97 19.97
C ALA A 28 -23.24 1.75 20.23
N ARG A 29 -23.33 1.17 21.44
CA ARG A 29 -22.61 -0.06 21.79
C ARG A 29 -23.07 -1.25 20.94
N GLN A 30 -24.37 -1.42 20.77
CA GLN A 30 -24.92 -2.50 19.93
C GLN A 30 -24.46 -2.40 18.48
N LEU A 31 -24.44 -1.18 17.91
CA LEU A 31 -23.92 -0.93 16.56
C LEU A 31 -22.43 -1.28 16.43
N LEU A 32 -21.62 -0.90 17.41
CA LEU A 32 -20.19 -1.22 17.42
C LEU A 32 -19.96 -2.73 17.57
N ASP A 33 -20.69 -3.39 18.48
CA ASP A 33 -20.60 -4.84 18.66
C ASP A 33 -21.06 -5.59 17.42
N PHE A 34 -22.12 -5.13 16.73
CA PHE A 34 -22.54 -5.66 15.43
C PHE A 34 -21.41 -5.53 14.40
N GLY A 35 -20.77 -4.36 14.31
CA GLY A 35 -19.64 -4.14 13.39
C GLY A 35 -18.51 -5.15 13.66
N PHE A 36 -18.06 -5.29 14.90
CA PHE A 36 -16.99 -6.22 15.26
C PHE A 36 -17.40 -7.70 15.17
N ALA A 37 -18.68 -8.02 15.30
CA ALA A 37 -19.19 -9.38 15.15
C ALA A 37 -19.18 -9.83 13.67
N ASN A 38 -19.56 -8.94 12.75
CA ASN A 38 -19.83 -9.30 11.36
C ASN A 38 -18.70 -8.99 10.39
N PHE A 39 -17.74 -8.12 10.76
CA PHE A 39 -16.66 -7.71 9.85
C PHE A 39 -15.29 -8.12 10.39
N LYS A 40 -14.35 -8.30 9.46
CA LYS A 40 -12.92 -8.55 9.70
C LYS A 40 -12.06 -7.64 8.82
N SER A 41 -10.92 -7.22 9.33
CA SER A 41 -9.88 -6.57 8.53
C SER A 41 -9.01 -7.64 7.88
N ILE A 42 -8.86 -7.58 6.58
CA ILE A 42 -7.92 -8.38 5.81
C ILE A 42 -6.77 -7.47 5.44
N GLN A 43 -5.61 -7.68 6.07
CA GLN A 43 -4.40 -6.94 5.76
C GLN A 43 -3.55 -7.75 4.79
N LEU A 44 -3.25 -7.17 3.63
CA LEU A 44 -2.47 -7.81 2.55
C LEU A 44 -1.03 -7.32 2.53
N ALA A 45 -0.78 -6.05 2.87
CA ALA A 45 0.55 -5.50 3.09
C ALA A 45 0.53 -4.39 4.15
N LYS A 46 1.64 -4.22 4.86
CA LYS A 46 1.84 -3.13 5.83
C LYS A 46 2.23 -1.84 5.11
N LYS A 47 2.09 -0.71 5.80
CA LYS A 47 2.69 0.55 5.34
C LYS A 47 4.21 0.42 5.30
N ASN A 48 4.84 0.97 4.25
CA ASN A 48 6.28 0.88 3.98
C ASN A 48 6.79 -0.56 3.76
N GLU A 49 5.94 -1.50 3.41
CA GLU A 49 6.36 -2.85 3.05
C GLU A 49 6.98 -2.84 1.65
N ILE A 50 8.14 -3.50 1.51
CA ILE A 50 8.83 -3.65 0.23
C ILE A 50 8.06 -4.67 -0.60
N VAL A 51 7.57 -4.23 -1.76
CA VAL A 51 6.76 -5.06 -2.66
C VAL A 51 7.47 -5.37 -3.98
N ALA A 52 8.45 -4.57 -4.35
CA ALA A 52 9.25 -4.78 -5.56
C ALA A 52 10.61 -4.11 -5.44
N THR A 53 11.56 -4.55 -6.28
CA THR A 53 12.83 -3.86 -6.52
C THR A 53 12.93 -3.58 -8.01
N LEU A 54 13.09 -2.31 -8.39
CA LEU A 54 13.12 -1.90 -9.79
C LEU A 54 14.49 -1.35 -10.17
N PRO A 55 14.97 -1.65 -11.39
CA PRO A 55 16.20 -1.08 -11.93
C PRO A 55 16.03 0.41 -12.24
N ILE A 56 17.11 1.18 -12.01
CA ILE A 56 17.14 2.62 -12.24
C ILE A 56 18.11 2.93 -13.38
N GLU A 57 17.64 3.69 -14.34
CA GLU A 57 18.47 4.24 -15.39
C GLU A 57 19.03 5.61 -14.99
N LYS A 58 20.28 5.87 -15.36
CA LYS A 58 20.99 7.14 -15.13
C LYS A 58 21.08 7.58 -13.64
N GLY A 59 20.83 6.66 -12.69
CA GLY A 59 20.92 6.92 -11.26
C GLY A 59 22.27 6.58 -10.67
N ASN A 60 22.58 7.20 -9.52
CA ASN A 60 23.73 6.83 -8.68
C ASN A 60 23.56 5.41 -8.08
N LEU A 61 22.32 4.94 -7.94
CA LEU A 61 21.96 3.56 -7.61
C LEU A 61 21.57 2.80 -8.87
N GLN A 62 21.74 1.47 -8.85
CA GLN A 62 21.29 0.60 -9.96
C GLN A 62 19.87 0.10 -9.79
N GLU A 63 19.43 -0.03 -8.53
CA GLU A 63 18.13 -0.54 -8.15
C GLU A 63 17.57 0.25 -6.97
N ILE A 64 16.26 0.24 -6.83
CA ILE A 64 15.54 0.83 -5.71
C ILE A 64 14.38 -0.05 -5.28
N GLU A 65 14.17 -0.10 -3.97
CA GLU A 65 13.02 -0.73 -3.36
C GLU A 65 11.79 0.15 -3.52
N ILE A 66 10.71 -0.46 -3.93
CA ILE A 66 9.38 0.13 -4.02
C ILE A 66 8.58 -0.34 -2.84
N ILE A 67 7.97 0.61 -2.15
CA ILE A 67 7.22 0.36 -0.92
C ILE A 67 5.78 0.86 -1.06
N THR A 68 4.91 0.32 -0.24
CA THR A 68 3.51 0.77 -0.11
C THR A 68 3.45 2.11 0.61
N ALA A 69 2.72 3.09 0.08
CA ALA A 69 2.55 4.40 0.72
C ALA A 69 1.71 4.32 2.00
N GLU A 70 0.80 3.36 2.05
CA GLU A 70 -0.07 3.09 3.19
C GLU A 70 -0.33 1.58 3.37
N MET A 71 -1.05 1.21 4.41
CA MET A 71 -1.47 -0.17 4.62
C MET A 71 -2.43 -0.62 3.51
N VAL A 72 -2.10 -1.72 2.87
CA VAL A 72 -2.95 -2.39 1.87
C VAL A 72 -3.85 -3.39 2.58
N GLY A 73 -5.13 -3.10 2.61
CA GLY A 73 -6.10 -3.97 3.26
C GLY A 73 -7.52 -3.52 2.98
N LEU A 74 -8.46 -4.39 3.29
CA LEU A 74 -9.89 -4.14 3.14
C LEU A 74 -10.68 -4.67 4.33
N LEU A 75 -11.88 -4.14 4.49
CA LEU A 75 -12.89 -4.63 5.40
C LEU A 75 -13.78 -5.62 4.64
N ALA A 76 -13.91 -6.85 5.15
CA ALA A 76 -14.76 -7.87 4.57
C ALA A 76 -15.72 -8.43 5.61
N GLY A 77 -16.88 -8.90 5.17
CA GLY A 77 -17.77 -9.69 6.02
C GLY A 77 -17.08 -10.98 6.47
N LYS A 78 -17.28 -11.41 7.71
CA LYS A 78 -16.65 -12.64 8.23
C LYS A 78 -17.07 -13.90 7.49
N GLU A 79 -18.31 -13.92 7.01
CA GLU A 79 -18.87 -15.01 6.22
C GLU A 79 -18.51 -14.93 4.74
N GLU A 80 -17.99 -13.77 4.30
CA GLU A 80 -17.64 -13.53 2.91
C GLU A 80 -16.34 -14.28 2.57
N LYS A 81 -16.47 -15.35 1.78
CA LYS A 81 -15.35 -16.06 1.16
C LYS A 81 -14.96 -15.33 -0.13
N GLY A 82 -14.41 -14.12 0.02
CA GLY A 82 -13.91 -13.35 -1.12
C GLY A 82 -12.58 -13.92 -1.61
N ASP A 83 -12.49 -14.18 -2.91
CA ASP A 83 -11.21 -14.42 -3.57
C ASP A 83 -10.58 -13.05 -3.86
N TYR A 84 -9.68 -12.64 -2.96
CA TYR A 84 -9.01 -11.35 -3.06
C TYR A 84 -7.61 -11.55 -3.63
N ALA A 85 -7.38 -11.01 -4.82
CA ALA A 85 -6.07 -10.97 -5.44
C ALA A 85 -5.46 -9.56 -5.34
N THR A 86 -4.14 -9.49 -5.39
CA THR A 86 -3.43 -8.21 -5.52
C THR A 86 -2.74 -8.14 -6.87
N GLU A 87 -2.90 -7.02 -7.56
CA GLU A 87 -2.20 -6.72 -8.80
C GLU A 87 -1.35 -5.46 -8.61
N MET A 88 -0.10 -5.51 -9.09
CA MET A 88 0.81 -4.37 -9.06
C MET A 88 0.97 -3.79 -10.45
N ILE A 89 0.76 -2.49 -10.57
CA ILE A 89 0.92 -1.72 -11.80
C ILE A 89 2.08 -0.77 -11.60
N HIS A 90 3.21 -1.04 -12.25
CA HIS A 90 4.40 -0.21 -12.20
C HIS A 90 5.24 -0.34 -13.49
N PRO A 91 6.07 0.65 -13.82
CA PRO A 91 6.98 0.55 -14.95
C PRO A 91 8.06 -0.51 -14.69
N LYS A 92 8.61 -1.08 -15.74
CA LYS A 92 9.70 -2.07 -15.64
C LYS A 92 11.03 -1.46 -15.19
N ARG A 93 11.22 -0.16 -15.38
CA ARG A 93 12.43 0.61 -15.04
C ARG A 93 12.05 2.02 -14.61
N LEU A 94 12.88 2.62 -13.80
CA LEU A 94 12.74 3.99 -13.33
C LEU A 94 13.89 4.85 -13.82
N ASN A 95 13.67 6.15 -13.99
CA ASN A 95 14.68 7.13 -14.40
C ASN A 95 15.02 8.05 -13.24
N ALA A 96 16.30 8.22 -12.94
CA ALA A 96 16.76 9.22 -11.98
C ALA A 96 16.67 10.66 -12.60
N PRO A 97 16.46 11.69 -11.76
CA PRO A 97 16.42 11.66 -10.31
C PRO A 97 15.04 11.24 -9.77
N LEU A 98 15.02 10.65 -8.57
CA LEU A 98 13.80 10.29 -7.83
C LEU A 98 13.94 10.78 -6.39
N ARG A 99 12.85 11.22 -5.81
CA ARG A 99 12.78 11.60 -4.39
C ARG A 99 12.04 10.54 -3.61
N LYS A 100 12.46 10.32 -2.38
CA LYS A 100 11.73 9.47 -1.43
C LYS A 100 10.25 9.90 -1.38
N GLY A 101 9.35 8.96 -1.59
CA GLY A 101 7.91 9.21 -1.62
C GLY A 101 7.35 9.50 -3.01
N ASP A 102 8.17 9.62 -4.06
CA ASP A 102 7.66 9.76 -5.42
C ASP A 102 6.83 8.53 -5.79
N ARG A 103 5.63 8.78 -6.33
CA ARG A 103 4.73 7.73 -6.81
C ARG A 103 5.29 7.13 -8.09
N VAL A 104 5.38 5.80 -8.11
CA VAL A 104 5.91 5.05 -9.28
C VAL A 104 4.95 4.01 -9.80
N GLY A 105 3.82 3.81 -9.12
CA GLY A 105 2.81 2.85 -9.53
C GLY A 105 1.70 2.75 -8.50
N SER A 106 0.91 1.69 -8.60
CA SER A 106 -0.14 1.35 -7.64
C SER A 106 -0.24 -0.16 -7.42
N MET A 107 -0.75 -0.52 -6.25
CA MET A 107 -1.18 -1.87 -5.92
C MET A 107 -2.70 -1.87 -5.78
N GLN A 108 -3.36 -2.75 -6.53
CA GLN A 108 -4.81 -2.89 -6.54
C GLN A 108 -5.23 -4.17 -5.83
N ILE A 109 -6.30 -4.10 -5.05
CA ILE A 109 -6.99 -5.26 -4.49
C ILE A 109 -8.18 -5.53 -5.38
N ILE A 110 -8.25 -6.73 -5.93
CA ILE A 110 -9.25 -7.14 -6.91
C ILE A 110 -10.07 -8.30 -6.33
N SER A 111 -11.38 -8.30 -6.59
CA SER A 111 -12.24 -9.46 -6.39
C SER A 111 -13.02 -9.71 -7.66
N GLY A 112 -12.74 -10.84 -8.32
CA GLY A 112 -13.22 -11.08 -9.68
C GLY A 112 -12.74 -10.00 -10.66
N ASN A 113 -13.67 -9.29 -11.29
CA ASN A 113 -13.39 -8.18 -12.23
C ASN A 113 -13.49 -6.79 -11.60
N LYS A 114 -13.62 -6.69 -10.26
CA LYS A 114 -13.84 -5.41 -9.58
C LYS A 114 -12.63 -5.02 -8.76
N ILE A 115 -12.12 -3.82 -8.98
CA ILE A 115 -11.11 -3.18 -8.13
C ILE A 115 -11.83 -2.69 -6.87
N LEU A 116 -11.42 -3.20 -5.71
CA LEU A 116 -11.97 -2.84 -4.41
C LEU A 116 -11.22 -1.69 -3.76
N LYS A 117 -9.90 -1.66 -3.92
CA LYS A 117 -9.02 -0.62 -3.37
C LYS A 117 -7.77 -0.49 -4.23
N GLU A 118 -7.24 0.73 -4.30
CA GLU A 118 -5.96 1.05 -4.91
C GLU A 118 -5.09 1.81 -3.89
N VAL A 119 -3.81 1.45 -3.81
CA VAL A 119 -2.82 2.04 -2.91
C VAL A 119 -1.59 2.42 -3.73
N ASP A 120 -1.06 3.61 -3.51
CA ASP A 120 0.12 4.08 -4.22
C ASP A 120 1.38 3.30 -3.82
N LEU A 121 2.20 3.01 -4.83
CA LEU A 121 3.55 2.51 -4.68
C LEU A 121 4.54 3.66 -4.84
N ILE A 122 5.44 3.79 -3.87
CA ILE A 122 6.37 4.90 -3.79
C ILE A 122 7.82 4.41 -3.67
N VAL A 123 8.77 5.26 -4.01
CA VAL A 123 10.20 4.96 -3.82
C VAL A 123 10.61 5.10 -2.36
N SER A 124 11.46 4.18 -1.89
CA SER A 124 11.87 4.09 -0.47
C SER A 124 12.89 5.15 -0.06
N LYS A 125 13.66 5.71 -0.99
CA LYS A 125 14.76 6.66 -0.75
C LYS A 125 15.03 7.54 -1.96
N ASP A 126 15.83 8.60 -1.75
CA ASP A 126 16.27 9.49 -2.82
C ASP A 126 17.27 8.78 -3.76
N VAL A 127 17.17 9.09 -5.05
CA VAL A 127 18.11 8.65 -6.07
C VAL A 127 18.54 9.86 -6.92
N GLU A 128 19.79 10.19 -6.85
CA GLU A 128 20.37 11.25 -7.65
C GLU A 128 20.78 10.75 -9.04
N LYS A 129 20.96 11.67 -9.98
CA LYS A 129 21.56 11.35 -11.27
C LYS A 129 23.00 10.89 -11.08
N ALA A 130 23.38 9.83 -11.76
CA ALA A 130 24.77 9.39 -11.80
C ALA A 130 25.65 10.44 -12.46
N SER A 131 26.84 10.65 -11.91
CA SER A 131 27.86 11.46 -12.58
C SER A 131 28.33 10.79 -13.87
N PHE A 132 28.79 11.61 -14.84
CA PHE A 132 29.31 11.09 -16.10
C PHE A 132 30.39 10.03 -15.91
N GLY A 133 31.31 10.23 -14.97
CA GLY A 133 32.36 9.26 -14.65
C GLY A 133 31.84 7.92 -14.13
N LEU A 134 30.75 7.93 -13.32
CA LEU A 134 30.12 6.71 -12.84
C LEU A 134 29.44 5.93 -13.97
N LEU A 135 28.74 6.62 -14.88
CA LEU A 135 28.12 6.01 -16.04
C LEU A 135 29.17 5.41 -16.99
N PHE A 136 30.22 6.16 -17.28
CA PHE A 136 31.32 5.70 -18.13
C PHE A 136 31.97 4.43 -17.58
N LYS A 137 32.25 4.41 -16.27
CA LYS A 137 32.81 3.23 -15.59
C LYS A 137 31.89 2.01 -15.66
N ARG A 138 30.58 2.21 -15.55
CA ARG A 138 29.58 1.12 -15.68
C ARG A 138 29.54 0.56 -17.11
N TYR A 139 29.52 1.43 -18.13
CA TYR A 139 29.52 0.99 -19.51
C TYR A 139 30.82 0.31 -19.93
N LEU A 140 31.96 0.83 -19.48
CA LEU A 140 33.27 0.21 -19.73
C LEU A 140 33.34 -1.20 -19.12
N GLY A 141 32.82 -1.38 -17.89
CA GLY A 141 32.76 -2.68 -17.23
C GLY A 141 31.88 -3.70 -17.95
N LEU A 142 30.78 -3.25 -18.56
CA LEU A 142 29.93 -4.11 -19.41
C LEU A 142 30.68 -4.53 -20.69
N TRP A 143 31.40 -3.60 -21.32
CA TRP A 143 32.13 -3.86 -22.57
C TRP A 143 33.23 -4.90 -22.39
N ILE A 144 33.98 -4.83 -21.29
CA ILE A 144 35.02 -5.82 -20.93
C ILE A 144 34.43 -7.21 -20.64
N ARG A 145 33.18 -7.27 -20.15
CA ARG A 145 32.51 -8.53 -19.80
C ARG A 145 31.91 -9.26 -21.02
N PHE A 146 31.56 -8.53 -22.09
CA PHE A 146 31.04 -9.08 -23.33
C PHE A 146 32.10 -9.35 -24.40
N GLY A 147 33.35 -8.93 -24.16
CA GLY A 147 34.48 -9.10 -25.08
C GLY A 147 35.36 -10.35 -24.82
N ARG A 148 34.82 -11.33 -24.04
CA ARG A 148 35.47 -12.64 -23.83
C ARG A 148 34.62 -13.78 -24.32
#